data_d41ffeb47a75d254ca3cc1f0b702fc65
#
_entry.id   d41ffeb47a75d254ca3cc1f0b702fc65
#
_cell.length_a   1.000
_cell.length_b   1.000
_cell.length_c   1.000
_cell.angle_alpha   90.00
_cell.angle_beta   90.00
_cell.angle_gamma   90.00
#
_symmetry.space_group_name_H-M   'P 1'
#
loop_
_entity.id
_entity.type
_entity.pdbx_description
1 polymer ?
#
loop_
_entity_poly.entity_id
_entity_poly.type
_entity_poly.pdbx_seq_one_letter_code
_entity_poly.pdbx_strand_id
1 'polypeptide(L)'
;MRCLIPLLLLLTACIVEAPTKEGTQGSAPKAPPAPPAEVKSGANFGDAFELTNAIINPSRGTPGESVRVLMNFKVNKTPERDYGIFVHVEDVDGRAERFNVDHAPRKPTSQWQAGEVVQDMFEIPIPPTMQVRGLTLLIGFWDPQTNQRLPIVNKEAVPNDGRDRLIVARFPVMPPQ
;
A
#
# COMPACT_ATOMS: atom_id res chain seq x y z
N MET A 1 -52.31 -12.35 -84.09
CA MET A 1 -50.97 -12.09 -83.51
C MET A 1 -51.15 -12.07 -82.01
N ARG A 2 -50.69 -13.14 -81.35
CA ARG A 2 -50.79 -13.32 -79.89
C ARG A 2 -49.47 -12.91 -79.23
N CYS A 3 -49.51 -11.86 -78.42
CA CYS A 3 -48.37 -11.40 -77.68
C CYS A 3 -48.34 -12.11 -76.29
N LEU A 4 -47.35 -12.93 -76.04
CA LEU A 4 -47.05 -13.58 -74.73
C LEU A 4 -46.19 -12.67 -73.89
N ILE A 5 -46.70 -12.32 -72.71
CA ILE A 5 -45.94 -11.58 -71.68
C ILE A 5 -45.37 -12.60 -70.73
N PRO A 6 -44.07 -12.65 -70.48
CA PRO A 6 -43.52 -13.51 -69.45
C PRO A 6 -43.69 -12.88 -68.08
N LEU A 7 -44.23 -13.68 -67.18
CA LEU A 7 -44.39 -13.37 -65.75
C LEU A 7 -43.05 -13.53 -65.04
N LEU A 8 -42.48 -12.42 -64.54
CA LEU A 8 -41.23 -12.40 -63.79
C LEU A 8 -41.54 -12.68 -62.28
N LEU A 9 -41.18 -13.86 -61.79
CA LEU A 9 -41.28 -14.17 -60.40
C LEU A 9 -40.13 -13.50 -59.65
N LEU A 10 -40.44 -12.52 -58.77
CA LEU A 10 -39.54 -11.93 -57.83
C LEU A 10 -39.46 -12.82 -56.54
N LEU A 11 -38.39 -13.55 -56.41
CA LEU A 11 -38.04 -14.25 -55.11
C LEU A 11 -37.50 -13.22 -54.18
N THR A 12 -38.27 -12.83 -53.15
CA THR A 12 -37.79 -12.08 -51.98
C THR A 12 -37.11 -13.05 -51.00
N ALA A 13 -35.77 -13.02 -51.00
CA ALA A 13 -34.99 -13.72 -49.97
C ALA A 13 -35.06 -12.91 -48.65
N CYS A 14 -35.74 -13.44 -47.64
CA CYS A 14 -35.64 -12.92 -46.27
C CYS A 14 -34.27 -13.28 -45.72
N ILE A 15 -33.39 -12.29 -45.60
CA ILE A 15 -32.14 -12.43 -44.81
C ILE A 15 -32.56 -12.36 -43.36
N VAL A 16 -32.51 -13.48 -42.66
CA VAL A 16 -32.61 -13.55 -41.19
C VAL A 16 -31.23 -13.22 -40.65
N GLU A 17 -31.04 -11.99 -40.17
CA GLU A 17 -29.86 -11.63 -39.37
C GLU A 17 -29.92 -12.39 -38.07
N ALA A 18 -28.93 -13.25 -37.82
CA ALA A 18 -28.74 -13.91 -36.56
C ALA A 18 -28.36 -12.85 -35.51
N PRO A 19 -28.89 -12.92 -34.25
CA PRO A 19 -28.51 -11.97 -33.20
C PRO A 19 -27.03 -12.12 -32.92
N THR A 20 -26.28 -11.07 -33.15
CA THR A 20 -24.88 -10.92 -32.75
C THR A 20 -24.88 -11.01 -31.21
N LYS A 21 -24.35 -12.09 -30.64
CA LYS A 21 -24.04 -12.16 -29.22
C LYS A 21 -23.05 -11.04 -28.95
N GLU A 22 -23.48 -9.99 -28.25
CA GLU A 22 -22.57 -9.05 -27.58
C GLU A 22 -21.65 -9.87 -26.71
N GLY A 23 -20.39 -9.93 -27.11
CA GLY A 23 -19.35 -10.57 -26.32
C GLY A 23 -19.23 -9.80 -25.02
N THR A 24 -19.69 -10.41 -23.92
CA THR A 24 -19.32 -10.00 -22.58
C THR A 24 -17.80 -9.98 -22.55
N GLN A 25 -17.19 -8.80 -22.60
CA GLN A 25 -15.77 -8.62 -22.30
C GLN A 25 -15.59 -9.04 -20.84
N GLY A 26 -15.33 -10.32 -20.62
CA GLY A 26 -14.85 -10.82 -19.36
C GLY A 26 -13.55 -10.11 -19.06
N SER A 27 -13.53 -9.27 -18.03
CA SER A 27 -12.29 -8.72 -17.50
C SER A 27 -11.33 -9.89 -17.26
N ALA A 28 -10.11 -9.78 -17.77
CA ALA A 28 -9.08 -10.78 -17.52
C ALA A 28 -8.99 -11.07 -16.02
N PRO A 29 -8.77 -12.33 -15.59
CA PRO A 29 -8.65 -12.66 -14.18
C PRO A 29 -7.57 -11.80 -13.56
N LYS A 30 -7.91 -11.04 -12.50
CA LYS A 30 -6.95 -10.23 -11.76
C LYS A 30 -5.84 -11.14 -11.23
N ALA A 31 -4.58 -10.78 -11.48
CA ALA A 31 -3.46 -11.53 -10.98
C ALA A 31 -3.52 -11.64 -9.44
N PRO A 32 -3.12 -12.78 -8.85
CA PRO A 32 -3.13 -12.93 -7.40
C PRO A 32 -2.22 -11.88 -6.74
N PRO A 33 -2.58 -11.42 -5.52
CA PRO A 33 -1.75 -10.48 -4.78
C PRO A 33 -0.36 -11.08 -4.52
N ALA A 34 0.67 -10.21 -4.46
CA ALA A 34 2.00 -10.65 -4.09
C ALA A 34 1.99 -11.20 -2.65
N PRO A 35 2.82 -12.21 -2.35
CA PRO A 35 2.92 -12.73 -0.99
C PRO A 35 3.40 -11.64 -0.02
N PRO A 36 3.12 -11.78 1.30
CA PRO A 36 3.69 -10.91 2.31
C PRO A 36 5.22 -10.95 2.32
N ALA A 37 5.84 -9.81 2.65
CA ALA A 37 7.27 -9.74 2.92
C ALA A 37 7.51 -9.34 4.37
N GLU A 38 8.39 -10.06 5.05
CA GLU A 38 8.86 -9.70 6.39
C GLU A 38 10.19 -8.96 6.29
N VAL A 39 10.29 -7.85 7.02
CA VAL A 39 11.48 -7.04 7.15
C VAL A 39 11.90 -7.03 8.63
N LYS A 40 13.06 -7.58 8.94
CA LYS A 40 13.67 -7.46 10.27
C LYS A 40 14.31 -6.09 10.41
N SER A 41 14.27 -5.54 11.62
CA SER A 41 14.82 -4.22 11.89
C SER A 41 15.79 -4.27 13.10
N GLY A 42 15.44 -3.77 14.24
CA GLY A 42 16.29 -3.52 15.38
C GLY A 42 16.46 -2.02 15.65
N ALA A 43 15.68 -1.18 14.94
CA ALA A 43 15.69 0.26 15.14
C ALA A 43 15.19 0.61 16.54
N ASN A 44 16.02 1.30 17.31
CA ASN A 44 15.72 1.72 18.66
C ASN A 44 15.37 3.21 18.67
N PHE A 45 14.14 3.52 19.09
CA PHE A 45 13.60 4.86 19.20
C PHE A 45 13.65 5.33 20.65
N GLY A 46 14.58 6.26 20.96
CA GLY A 46 14.71 6.93 22.25
C GLY A 46 14.93 6.00 23.44
N ASP A 47 15.52 4.82 23.24
CA ASP A 47 15.63 3.75 24.23
C ASP A 47 14.30 3.24 24.81
N ALA A 48 13.18 3.69 24.26
CA ALA A 48 11.84 3.28 24.68
C ALA A 48 11.30 2.12 23.86
N PHE A 49 11.45 2.17 22.54
CA PHE A 49 10.86 1.20 21.61
C PHE A 49 11.89 0.64 20.64
N GLU A 50 11.82 -0.65 20.38
CA GLU A 50 12.60 -1.29 19.34
C GLU A 50 11.67 -1.92 18.31
N LEU A 51 11.71 -1.49 17.05
CA LEU A 51 11.02 -2.19 15.97
C LEU A 51 11.78 -3.49 15.69
N THR A 52 11.19 -4.63 16.02
CA THR A 52 11.81 -5.94 15.80
C THR A 52 11.63 -6.40 14.37
N ASN A 53 10.42 -6.28 13.83
CA ASN A 53 10.11 -6.60 12.45
C ASN A 53 8.84 -5.87 11.96
N ALA A 54 8.70 -5.81 10.64
CA ALA A 54 7.49 -5.36 9.96
C ALA A 54 7.08 -6.39 8.89
N ILE A 55 5.78 -6.56 8.68
CA ILE A 55 5.20 -7.40 7.63
C ILE A 55 4.44 -6.49 6.67
N ILE A 56 4.81 -6.53 5.40
CA ILE A 56 4.21 -5.76 4.30
C ILE A 56 3.32 -6.71 3.49
N ASN A 57 2.03 -6.46 3.42
CA ASN A 57 1.09 -7.37 2.76
C ASN A 57 0.02 -6.62 1.94
N PRO A 58 -0.03 -6.79 0.61
CA PRO A 58 0.94 -7.50 -0.23
C PRO A 58 2.29 -6.79 -0.28
N SER A 59 3.37 -7.51 -0.66
CA SER A 59 4.73 -6.95 -0.78
C SER A 59 4.94 -6.04 -1.99
N ARG A 60 3.85 -5.69 -2.68
CA ARG A 60 3.80 -4.70 -3.77
C ARG A 60 2.56 -3.85 -3.65
N GLY A 61 2.64 -2.58 -4.08
CA GLY A 61 1.50 -1.69 -4.23
C GLY A 61 0.81 -1.86 -5.57
N THR A 62 -0.50 -1.70 -5.60
CA THR A 62 -1.30 -1.59 -6.83
C THR A 62 -2.14 -0.32 -6.74
N PRO A 63 -2.12 0.59 -7.73
CA PRO A 63 -2.96 1.78 -7.71
C PRO A 63 -4.44 1.43 -7.49
N GLY A 64 -5.10 2.13 -6.57
CA GLY A 64 -6.48 1.86 -6.15
C GLY A 64 -6.64 0.78 -5.08
N GLU A 65 -5.57 0.14 -4.62
CA GLU A 65 -5.59 -0.87 -3.54
C GLU A 65 -4.82 -0.38 -2.31
N SER A 66 -4.90 -1.14 -1.22
CA SER A 66 -4.15 -0.85 0.00
C SER A 66 -3.07 -1.91 0.25
N VAL A 67 -1.96 -1.46 0.83
CA VAL A 67 -0.92 -2.31 1.42
C VAL A 67 -1.08 -2.26 2.93
N ARG A 68 -1.28 -3.41 3.57
CA ARG A 68 -1.32 -3.53 5.03
C ARG A 68 0.08 -3.70 5.58
N VAL A 69 0.38 -2.97 6.64
CA VAL A 69 1.63 -3.06 7.36
C VAL A 69 1.36 -3.43 8.81
N LEU A 70 2.01 -4.50 9.28
CA LEU A 70 2.01 -4.91 10.68
C LEU A 70 3.42 -4.72 11.23
N MET A 71 3.55 -3.98 12.32
CA MET A 71 4.81 -3.72 13.00
C MET A 71 4.81 -4.34 14.40
N ASN A 72 5.90 -4.94 14.79
CA ASN A 72 6.10 -5.48 16.15
C ASN A 72 7.17 -4.67 16.86
N PHE A 73 6.75 -4.01 17.94
CA PHE A 73 7.62 -3.22 18.80
C PHE A 73 7.89 -3.95 20.12
N LYS A 74 9.15 -4.12 20.46
CA LYS A 74 9.56 -4.49 21.81
C LYS A 74 9.67 -3.21 22.63
N VAL A 75 9.05 -3.19 23.78
CA VAL A 75 9.10 -2.06 24.70
C VAL A 75 10.29 -2.23 25.63
N ASN A 76 11.28 -1.36 25.53
CA ASN A 76 12.45 -1.39 26.40
C ASN A 76 12.20 -0.62 27.71
N LYS A 77 11.44 0.48 27.62
CA LYS A 77 11.07 1.32 28.74
C LYS A 77 9.65 1.87 28.53
N THR A 78 8.82 1.82 29.57
CA THR A 78 7.50 2.47 29.55
C THR A 78 7.68 3.98 29.40
N PRO A 79 7.14 4.62 28.35
CA PRO A 79 7.26 6.05 28.18
C PRO A 79 6.38 6.83 29.17
N GLU A 80 6.82 8.02 29.53
CA GLU A 80 6.09 8.90 30.45
C GLU A 80 4.92 9.63 29.80
N ARG A 81 4.84 9.59 28.45
CA ARG A 81 3.83 10.29 27.64
C ARG A 81 3.45 9.50 26.41
N ASP A 82 2.39 9.93 25.75
CA ASP A 82 1.95 9.32 24.50
C ASP A 82 2.71 9.89 23.30
N TYR A 83 3.15 8.99 22.44
CA TYR A 83 3.75 9.28 21.15
C TYR A 83 2.81 8.84 20.02
N GLY A 84 2.75 9.65 18.98
CA GLY A 84 2.19 9.24 17.70
C GLY A 84 3.21 8.49 16.85
N ILE A 85 2.74 7.68 15.92
CA ILE A 85 3.57 7.08 14.88
C ILE A 85 3.37 7.87 13.61
N PHE A 86 4.43 8.52 13.11
CA PHE A 86 4.37 9.07 11.77
C PHE A 86 4.74 8.00 10.75
N VAL A 87 4.03 8.00 9.63
CA VAL A 87 4.23 7.09 8.52
C VAL A 87 4.28 7.90 7.24
N HIS A 88 5.47 8.05 6.70
CA HIS A 88 5.72 8.76 5.46
C HIS A 88 5.93 7.77 4.32
N VAL A 89 5.21 7.98 3.23
CA VAL A 89 5.31 7.15 2.03
C VAL A 89 5.82 8.03 0.90
N GLU A 90 7.01 7.72 0.41
CA GLU A 90 7.72 8.52 -0.58
C GLU A 90 7.99 7.72 -1.86
N ASP A 91 7.91 8.38 -3.02
CA ASP A 91 8.35 7.78 -4.29
C ASP A 91 9.85 7.46 -4.22
N VAL A 92 10.24 6.25 -4.61
CA VAL A 92 11.66 5.84 -4.63
C VAL A 92 12.52 6.71 -5.54
N ASP A 93 11.93 7.37 -6.53
CA ASP A 93 12.62 8.28 -7.46
C ASP A 93 12.45 9.76 -7.07
N GLY A 94 11.68 10.07 -6.02
CA GLY A 94 11.46 11.42 -5.52
C GLY A 94 10.68 12.35 -6.46
N ARG A 95 9.92 11.79 -7.42
CA ARG A 95 9.16 12.56 -8.43
C ARG A 95 7.73 12.86 -8.03
N ALA A 96 7.14 12.01 -7.20
CA ALA A 96 5.79 12.20 -6.69
C ALA A 96 5.82 12.80 -5.28
N GLU A 97 4.74 13.52 -4.94
CA GLU A 97 4.58 14.03 -3.59
C GLU A 97 4.47 12.92 -2.56
N ARG A 98 5.12 13.15 -1.42
CA ARG A 98 4.97 12.31 -0.24
C ARG A 98 3.54 12.39 0.27
N PHE A 99 3.00 11.27 0.71
CA PHE A 99 1.79 11.24 1.51
C PHE A 99 2.03 10.57 2.86
N ASN A 100 1.17 10.86 3.82
CA ASN A 100 1.33 10.42 5.20
C ASN A 100 0.16 9.53 5.59
N VAL A 101 0.46 8.55 6.47
CA VAL A 101 -0.53 7.68 7.13
C VAL A 101 -0.27 7.73 8.64
N ASP A 102 0.00 8.94 9.14
CA ASP A 102 0.30 9.17 10.55
C ASP A 102 -0.89 8.81 11.44
N HIS A 103 -0.65 8.19 12.59
CA HIS A 103 -1.72 7.76 13.49
C HIS A 103 -1.24 7.65 14.94
N ALA A 104 -2.20 7.63 15.84
CA ALA A 104 -1.94 7.22 17.23
C ALA A 104 -2.07 5.70 17.33
N PRO A 105 -1.15 5.01 18.04
CA PRO A 105 -1.32 3.59 18.33
C PRO A 105 -2.65 3.32 19.04
N ARG A 106 -3.28 2.17 18.74
CA ARG A 106 -4.56 1.80 19.36
C ARG A 106 -4.49 1.78 20.90
N LYS A 107 -3.39 1.26 21.45
CA LYS A 107 -3.07 1.35 22.88
C LYS A 107 -2.09 2.52 23.04
N PRO A 108 -2.44 3.58 23.80
CA PRO A 108 -1.54 4.70 24.04
C PRO A 108 -0.15 4.24 24.49
N THR A 109 0.92 4.87 23.97
CA THR A 109 2.28 4.40 24.26
C THR A 109 2.66 4.50 25.73
N SER A 110 2.08 5.44 26.49
CA SER A 110 2.25 5.54 27.96
C SER A 110 1.74 4.30 28.71
N GLN A 111 0.90 3.48 28.08
CA GLN A 111 0.39 2.23 28.63
C GLN A 111 1.19 1.00 28.17
N TRP A 112 2.20 1.16 27.34
CA TRP A 112 3.07 0.06 26.91
C TRP A 112 4.03 -0.29 28.05
N GLN A 113 4.06 -1.55 28.44
CA GLN A 113 4.87 -2.01 29.58
C GLN A 113 6.25 -2.45 29.13
N ALA A 114 7.29 -2.10 29.91
CA ALA A 114 8.65 -2.59 29.65
C ALA A 114 8.67 -4.13 29.57
N GLY A 115 9.30 -4.68 28.52
CA GLY A 115 9.34 -6.11 28.20
C GLY A 115 8.16 -6.61 27.36
N GLU A 116 7.11 -5.81 27.15
CA GLU A 116 5.99 -6.15 26.28
C GLU A 116 6.39 -6.10 24.81
N VAL A 117 5.76 -6.94 23.98
CA VAL A 117 5.77 -6.81 22.52
C VAL A 117 4.41 -6.29 22.09
N VAL A 118 4.39 -5.10 21.51
CA VAL A 118 3.18 -4.43 21.04
C VAL A 118 3.12 -4.51 19.52
N GLN A 119 1.94 -4.86 19.00
CA GLN A 119 1.66 -4.85 17.58
C GLN A 119 0.92 -3.57 17.20
N ASP A 120 1.38 -2.93 16.15
CA ASP A 120 0.70 -1.84 15.49
C ASP A 120 0.43 -2.19 14.04
N MET A 121 -0.76 -1.84 13.54
CA MET A 121 -1.19 -2.18 12.19
C MET A 121 -1.91 -1.02 11.54
N PHE A 122 -1.51 -0.70 10.31
CA PHE A 122 -2.14 0.33 9.49
C PHE A 122 -2.20 -0.09 8.02
N GLU A 123 -2.93 0.67 7.22
CA GLU A 123 -3.05 0.47 5.78
C GLU A 123 -2.52 1.69 5.04
N ILE A 124 -1.79 1.42 3.96
CA ILE A 124 -1.28 2.43 3.02
C ILE A 124 -2.20 2.38 1.79
N PRO A 125 -3.15 3.32 1.62
CA PRO A 125 -3.96 3.39 0.42
C PRO A 125 -3.08 3.91 -0.73
N ILE A 126 -2.98 3.15 -1.81
CA ILE A 126 -2.25 3.57 -3.00
C ILE A 126 -3.21 4.34 -3.90
N PRO A 127 -2.99 5.65 -4.14
CA PRO A 127 -3.88 6.44 -4.98
C PRO A 127 -4.09 5.79 -6.37
N PRO A 128 -5.33 5.76 -6.90
CA PRO A 128 -5.62 5.13 -8.19
C PRO A 128 -4.84 5.73 -9.36
N THR A 129 -4.48 7.01 -9.24
CA THR A 129 -3.72 7.75 -10.25
C THR A 129 -2.22 7.67 -10.09
N MET A 130 -1.72 6.91 -9.10
CA MET A 130 -0.30 6.84 -8.80
C MET A 130 0.47 6.15 -9.92
N GLN A 131 1.51 6.83 -10.44
CA GLN A 131 2.37 6.34 -11.51
C GLN A 131 3.84 6.43 -11.08
N VAL A 132 4.20 5.62 -10.09
CA VAL A 132 5.56 5.52 -9.56
C VAL A 132 6.07 4.09 -9.71
N ARG A 133 7.38 3.92 -9.77
CA ARG A 133 8.03 2.60 -9.88
C ARG A 133 7.97 1.84 -8.56
N GLY A 134 7.99 2.56 -7.45
CA GLY A 134 7.97 1.97 -6.11
C GLY A 134 7.86 3.03 -5.04
N LEU A 135 7.63 2.58 -3.82
CA LEU A 135 7.45 3.41 -2.65
C LEU A 135 8.47 3.05 -1.57
N THR A 136 8.92 4.06 -0.86
CA THR A 136 9.74 3.94 0.35
C THR A 136 8.85 4.23 1.55
N LEU A 137 8.79 3.29 2.49
CA LEU A 137 8.09 3.43 3.76
C LEU A 137 9.06 3.91 4.83
N LEU A 138 8.80 5.09 5.39
CA LEU A 138 9.57 5.66 6.48
C LEU A 138 8.66 5.86 7.69
N ILE A 139 9.14 5.48 8.86
CA ILE A 139 8.40 5.62 10.12
C ILE A 139 9.27 6.24 11.21
N GLY A 140 8.59 6.66 12.26
CA GLY A 140 9.18 7.03 13.54
C GLY A 140 8.11 7.44 14.52
N PHE A 141 8.56 7.85 15.70
CA PHE A 141 7.68 8.35 16.75
C PHE A 141 7.83 9.86 16.88
N TRP A 142 6.75 10.52 17.26
CA TRP A 142 6.75 11.95 17.52
C TRP A 142 5.87 12.30 18.72
N ASP A 143 6.27 13.32 19.44
CA ASP A 143 5.52 13.87 20.56
C ASP A 143 4.51 14.90 20.01
N PRO A 144 3.18 14.67 20.13
CA PRO A 144 2.17 15.59 19.61
C PRO A 144 2.12 16.92 20.36
N GLN A 145 2.69 17.00 21.58
CA GLN A 145 2.70 18.25 22.37
C GLN A 145 3.84 19.17 21.94
N THR A 146 5.02 18.60 21.64
CA THR A 146 6.22 19.36 21.31
C THR A 146 6.54 19.38 19.82
N ASN A 147 5.87 18.52 19.04
CA ASN A 147 6.13 18.25 17.64
C ASN A 147 7.57 17.75 17.36
N GLN A 148 8.23 17.18 18.37
CA GLN A 148 9.57 16.64 18.25
C GLN A 148 9.54 15.15 17.98
N ARG A 149 10.45 14.70 17.11
CA ARG A 149 10.65 13.28 16.85
C ARG A 149 11.43 12.62 17.96
N LEU A 150 11.06 11.37 18.26
CA LEU A 150 11.88 10.52 19.11
C LEU A 150 13.11 10.06 18.31
N PRO A 151 14.33 10.26 18.80
CA PRO A 151 15.53 9.97 18.04
C PRO A 151 15.72 8.46 17.81
N ILE A 152 16.25 8.08 16.65
CA ILE A 152 16.80 6.74 16.46
C ILE A 152 18.18 6.72 17.08
N VAL A 153 18.38 5.96 18.17
CA VAL A 153 19.63 5.99 18.94
C VAL A 153 20.75 5.14 18.34
N ASN A 154 20.40 4.18 17.48
CA ASN A 154 21.34 3.29 16.79
C ASN A 154 21.36 3.51 15.27
N LYS A 155 21.41 4.77 14.83
CA LYS A 155 21.34 5.19 13.41
C LYS A 155 22.34 4.45 12.52
N GLU A 156 23.53 4.18 13.00
CA GLU A 156 24.60 3.52 12.25
C GLU A 156 24.30 2.04 11.92
N ALA A 157 23.39 1.43 12.70
CA ALA A 157 23.05 0.01 12.58
C ALA A 157 21.79 -0.25 11.73
N VAL A 158 21.02 0.79 11.39
CA VAL A 158 19.72 0.65 10.74
C VAL A 158 19.56 1.61 9.58
N PRO A 159 18.82 1.23 8.51
CA PRO A 159 18.53 2.13 7.39
C PRO A 159 17.70 3.32 7.85
N ASN A 160 18.22 4.53 7.69
CA ASN A 160 17.49 5.75 8.05
C ASN A 160 17.88 6.90 7.12
N ASP A 161 17.19 8.03 7.22
CA ASP A 161 17.43 9.22 6.40
C ASP A 161 18.25 10.31 7.11
N GLY A 162 18.79 10.03 8.28
CA GLY A 162 19.52 11.00 9.11
C GLY A 162 18.63 11.98 9.89
N ARG A 163 17.30 11.94 9.70
CA ARG A 163 16.30 12.85 10.29
C ARG A 163 15.34 12.14 11.25
N ASP A 164 15.80 11.07 11.90
CA ASP A 164 14.99 10.22 12.78
C ASP A 164 13.76 9.60 12.08
N ARG A 165 13.94 9.24 10.79
CA ARG A 165 13.00 8.44 10.03
C ARG A 165 13.67 7.12 9.63
N LEU A 166 13.16 6.02 10.16
CA LEU A 166 13.58 4.68 9.78
C LEU A 166 13.05 4.33 8.41
N ILE A 167 13.91 3.87 7.52
CA ILE A 167 13.49 3.27 6.24
C ILE A 167 13.14 1.81 6.52
N VAL A 168 11.84 1.51 6.64
CA VAL A 168 11.35 0.16 6.94
C VAL A 168 11.46 -0.74 5.71
N ALA A 169 10.97 -0.26 4.57
CA ALA A 169 10.93 -1.04 3.35
C ALA A 169 10.93 -0.15 2.11
N ARG A 170 11.33 -0.76 0.99
CA ARG A 170 11.03 -0.28 -0.36
C ARG A 170 10.29 -1.39 -1.08
N PHE A 171 9.15 -1.08 -1.68
CA PHE A 171 8.36 -2.06 -2.41
C PHE A 171 7.89 -1.50 -3.76
N PRO A 172 7.79 -2.35 -4.80
CA PRO A 172 7.40 -1.91 -6.12
C PRO A 172 5.91 -1.53 -6.17
N VAL A 173 5.56 -0.61 -7.06
CA VAL A 173 4.18 -0.33 -7.45
C VAL A 173 3.99 -0.86 -8.87
N MET A 174 3.00 -1.71 -9.04
CA MET A 174 2.68 -2.30 -10.34
C MET A 174 1.41 -1.64 -10.89
N PRO A 175 1.35 -1.37 -12.19
CA PRO A 175 0.12 -0.87 -12.79
C PRO A 175 -1.03 -1.86 -12.55
N PRO A 176 -2.29 -1.39 -12.47
CA PRO A 176 -3.45 -2.26 -12.45
C PRO A 176 -3.45 -3.10 -13.74
N GLN A 177 -3.73 -4.39 -13.60
CA GLN A 177 -3.83 -5.31 -14.73
C GLN A 177 -5.25 -5.34 -15.26
#